data_045eb827db15e557efadb52a215d73bc
#
_entry.id   045eb827db15e557efadb52a215d73bc
#
_cell.length_a   1.000
_cell.length_b   1.000
_cell.length_c   1.000
_cell.angle_alpha   90.00
_cell.angle_beta   90.00
_cell.angle_gamma   90.00
#
_symmetry.space_group_name_H-M   'P 1'
#
loop_
_entity.id
_entity.type
_entity.pdbx_description
1 polymer ?
#
loop_
_entity_poly.entity_id
_entity_poly.type
_entity_poly.pdbx_seq_one_letter_code
_entity_poly.pdbx_strand_id
1 'polypeptide(L)'
;PINLCNAKCFCCPYTTLSEDKTYHGKAMSQEQIGTLLHDYGSLIKKYQVKDYTCAVSPWRYSDPLVQPNLEYIMELCNHYKIKIGLCTNGVSFTKKQCEILNKYIHLTGNIHMSVIGHTEEELWEFMKIKKTKTLESLKFVKDNYPELSKRIRIGIKHKVQSATASASTVAEYQNVILGKVKSKSNWVENRMGDGDGDWTKPYDAVINKNNYMQGCSMGSGRILRKMEVLVNGQAVLCCDDAEGKTNYGNIFEIGIEGAWKNMQKEHEIIYAKEYSDNKKNLICNTCSRAKFNDKWTPAMESRLQSEQ
;
A
#
# COMPACT_ATOMS: atom_id res chain seq x y z
N PRO A 1 -10.98 0.64 -1.13
CA PRO A 1 -12.45 0.65 -1.14
C PRO A 1 -13.10 0.47 0.23
N ILE A 2 -12.33 0.10 1.28
CA ILE A 2 -12.85 -0.05 2.64
C ILE A 2 -11.80 0.35 3.67
N ASN A 3 -12.24 1.05 4.73
CA ASN A 3 -11.43 1.38 5.89
C ASN A 3 -11.71 0.35 7.01
N LEU A 4 -11.35 -0.91 6.77
CA LEU A 4 -11.52 -2.01 7.72
C LEU A 4 -10.34 -2.98 7.62
N CYS A 5 -9.80 -3.35 8.77
CA CYS A 5 -8.80 -4.40 8.91
C CYS A 5 -9.16 -5.28 10.11
N ASN A 6 -8.87 -6.58 10.01
CA ASN A 6 -9.01 -7.53 11.10
C ASN A 6 -7.75 -7.62 11.99
N ALA A 7 -6.76 -6.75 11.75
CA ALA A 7 -5.57 -6.57 12.57
C ALA A 7 -5.47 -5.12 13.09
N LYS A 8 -4.76 -4.94 14.20
CA LYS A 8 -4.40 -3.64 14.78
C LYS A 8 -2.89 -3.58 14.97
N CYS A 9 -2.16 -3.45 13.86
CA CYS A 9 -0.70 -3.43 13.91
C CYS A 9 -0.20 -2.13 14.55
N PHE A 10 0.72 -2.23 15.52
CA PHE A 10 1.26 -1.08 16.25
C PHE A 10 1.85 0.01 15.35
N CYS A 11 2.38 -0.36 14.18
CA CYS A 11 3.02 0.55 13.21
C CYS A 11 2.08 1.02 12.09
N CYS A 12 0.80 0.69 12.15
CA CYS A 12 -0.15 1.01 11.09
C CYS A 12 -1.05 2.17 11.51
N PRO A 13 -1.19 3.21 10.70
CA PRO A 13 -2.12 4.32 10.95
C PRO A 13 -3.55 3.87 11.21
N TYR A 14 -3.97 2.71 10.65
CA TYR A 14 -5.29 2.15 10.92
C TYR A 14 -5.58 1.97 12.41
N THR A 15 -4.58 1.62 13.22
CA THR A 15 -4.76 1.38 14.65
C THR A 15 -5.31 2.61 15.36
N THR A 16 -4.79 3.80 15.06
CA THR A 16 -5.30 5.07 15.61
C THR A 16 -6.51 5.58 14.84
N LEU A 17 -6.48 5.56 13.51
CA LEU A 17 -7.60 6.02 12.67
C LEU A 17 -8.87 5.19 12.90
N SER A 18 -8.75 3.92 13.29
CA SER A 18 -9.91 3.06 13.56
C SER A 18 -10.68 3.44 14.83
N GLU A 19 -10.12 4.29 15.68
CA GLU A 19 -10.80 4.87 16.86
C GLU A 19 -11.74 6.01 16.46
N ASP A 20 -11.49 6.64 15.32
CA ASP A 20 -12.37 7.65 14.75
C ASP A 20 -13.56 6.98 14.04
N LYS A 21 -14.75 7.20 14.57
CA LYS A 21 -16.02 6.69 14.01
C LYS A 21 -16.32 7.24 12.61
N THR A 22 -15.73 8.37 12.23
CA THR A 22 -15.90 8.95 10.90
C THR A 22 -15.04 8.23 9.86
N TYR A 23 -13.97 7.55 10.28
CA TYR A 23 -13.06 6.79 9.44
C TYR A 23 -13.40 5.30 9.41
N HIS A 24 -13.60 4.69 10.59
CA HIS A 24 -13.74 3.24 10.74
C HIS A 24 -14.98 2.69 10.01
N GLY A 25 -14.80 1.60 9.29
CA GLY A 25 -15.87 0.88 8.60
C GLY A 25 -16.45 1.60 7.36
N LYS A 26 -15.93 2.77 6.98
CA LYS A 26 -16.35 3.41 5.72
C LYS A 26 -15.94 2.55 4.54
N ALA A 27 -16.85 2.40 3.60
CA ALA A 27 -16.64 1.63 2.37
C ALA A 27 -17.17 2.40 1.18
N MET A 28 -16.52 2.26 0.03
CA MET A 28 -17.08 2.66 -1.25
C MET A 28 -18.27 1.76 -1.59
N SER A 29 -19.33 2.33 -2.11
CA SER A 29 -20.42 1.56 -2.72
C SER A 29 -19.92 0.81 -3.96
N GLN A 30 -20.70 -0.18 -4.43
CA GLN A 30 -20.40 -0.84 -5.71
C GLN A 30 -20.41 0.16 -6.87
N GLU A 31 -21.32 1.13 -6.85
CA GLU A 31 -21.40 2.20 -7.84
C GLU A 31 -20.11 3.04 -7.85
N GLN A 32 -19.61 3.46 -6.69
CA GLN A 32 -18.35 4.20 -6.57
C GLN A 32 -17.16 3.38 -7.06
N ILE A 33 -17.09 2.09 -6.71
CA ILE A 33 -16.05 1.18 -7.19
C ILE A 33 -16.14 1.02 -8.70
N GLY A 34 -17.37 0.86 -9.22
CA GLY A 34 -17.66 0.79 -10.65
C GLY A 34 -17.17 2.04 -11.37
N THR A 35 -17.60 3.22 -10.94
CA THR A 35 -17.20 4.52 -11.51
C THR A 35 -15.67 4.65 -11.57
N LEU A 36 -14.98 4.36 -10.45
CA LEU A 36 -13.52 4.43 -10.39
C LEU A 36 -12.85 3.48 -11.41
N LEU A 37 -13.25 2.21 -11.44
CA LEU A 37 -12.60 1.22 -12.30
C LEU A 37 -13.00 1.38 -13.78
N HIS A 38 -14.21 1.87 -14.08
CA HIS A 38 -14.63 2.23 -15.43
C HIS A 38 -13.83 3.45 -15.96
N ASP A 39 -13.67 4.50 -15.13
CA ASP A 39 -12.87 5.66 -15.49
C ASP A 39 -11.41 5.25 -15.75
N TYR A 40 -10.82 4.46 -14.84
CA TYR A 40 -9.45 3.95 -15.03
C TYR A 40 -9.33 3.07 -16.28
N GLY A 41 -10.26 2.18 -16.52
CA GLY A 41 -10.31 1.34 -17.74
C GLY A 41 -10.43 2.17 -19.02
N SER A 42 -11.21 3.26 -18.97
CA SER A 42 -11.35 4.20 -20.09
C SER A 42 -10.05 4.93 -20.39
N LEU A 43 -9.29 5.32 -19.36
CA LEU A 43 -7.96 5.92 -19.53
C LEU A 43 -6.96 4.94 -20.13
N ILE A 44 -6.96 3.67 -19.67
CA ILE A 44 -6.13 2.62 -20.27
C ILE A 44 -6.40 2.50 -21.76
N LYS A 45 -7.65 2.50 -22.17
CA LYS A 45 -8.06 2.45 -23.58
C LYS A 45 -7.70 3.74 -24.34
N LYS A 46 -7.96 4.91 -23.75
CA LYS A 46 -7.67 6.22 -24.33
C LYS A 46 -6.18 6.37 -24.65
N TYR A 47 -5.32 5.96 -23.72
CA TYR A 47 -3.86 6.06 -23.86
C TYR A 47 -3.21 4.81 -24.47
N GLN A 48 -4.00 3.85 -24.94
CA GLN A 48 -3.53 2.62 -25.57
C GLN A 48 -2.48 1.86 -24.74
N VAL A 49 -2.69 1.84 -23.42
CA VAL A 49 -1.75 1.20 -22.49
C VAL A 49 -1.76 -0.31 -22.71
N LYS A 50 -0.57 -0.93 -22.75
CA LYS A 50 -0.43 -2.38 -22.96
C LYS A 50 -1.20 -3.16 -21.89
N ASP A 51 -1.83 -4.24 -22.32
CA ASP A 51 -2.55 -5.17 -21.44
C ASP A 51 -1.71 -5.56 -20.22
N TYR A 52 -2.35 -5.53 -19.05
CA TYR A 52 -1.75 -5.92 -17.77
C TYR A 52 -0.51 -5.13 -17.31
N THR A 53 -0.21 -3.97 -17.90
CA THR A 53 0.85 -3.07 -17.40
C THR A 53 0.34 -2.17 -16.27
N CYS A 54 -0.97 -1.86 -16.26
CA CYS A 54 -1.61 -1.12 -15.18
C CYS A 54 -1.98 -2.03 -14.01
N ALA A 55 -1.93 -1.50 -12.81
CA ALA A 55 -2.30 -2.22 -11.60
C ALA A 55 -3.07 -1.35 -10.62
N VAL A 56 -3.99 -1.98 -9.89
CA VAL A 56 -4.65 -1.41 -8.73
C VAL A 56 -4.29 -2.21 -7.47
N SER A 57 -4.26 -1.53 -6.33
CA SER A 57 -4.11 -2.17 -5.02
C SER A 57 -5.35 -1.79 -4.20
N PRO A 58 -6.39 -2.65 -4.13
CA PRO A 58 -7.65 -2.31 -3.51
C PRO A 58 -7.57 -2.36 -1.97
N TRP A 59 -6.57 -1.73 -1.41
CA TRP A 59 -6.32 -1.65 0.02
C TRP A 59 -5.47 -0.43 0.36
N ARG A 60 -5.81 0.23 1.47
CA ARG A 60 -5.04 1.30 2.08
C ARG A 60 -5.39 1.35 3.56
N TYR A 61 -4.42 1.01 4.42
CA TYR A 61 -4.66 0.83 5.86
C TYR A 61 -5.84 -0.09 6.16
N SER A 62 -6.00 -1.13 5.35
CA SER A 62 -7.05 -2.14 5.44
C SER A 62 -6.50 -3.49 4.99
N ASP A 63 -7.25 -4.56 5.19
CA ASP A 63 -6.92 -5.85 4.59
C ASP A 63 -7.83 -6.12 3.39
N PRO A 64 -7.28 -6.42 2.19
CA PRO A 64 -8.09 -6.64 0.99
C PRO A 64 -9.04 -7.85 1.10
N LEU A 65 -8.72 -8.83 1.94
CA LEU A 65 -9.53 -10.05 2.09
C LEU A 65 -10.76 -9.85 2.99
N VAL A 66 -10.88 -8.73 3.71
CA VAL A 66 -12.12 -8.37 4.41
C VAL A 66 -13.06 -7.52 3.54
N GLN A 67 -12.67 -7.22 2.29
CA GLN A 67 -13.45 -6.43 1.35
C GLN A 67 -14.68 -7.19 0.87
N PRO A 68 -15.92 -6.72 1.14
CA PRO A 68 -17.14 -7.42 0.73
C PRO A 68 -17.34 -7.44 -0.79
N ASN A 69 -16.82 -6.43 -1.49
CA ASN A 69 -16.94 -6.28 -2.94
C ASN A 69 -15.72 -6.83 -3.71
N LEU A 70 -14.93 -7.74 -3.10
CA LEU A 70 -13.72 -8.25 -3.73
C LEU A 70 -14.00 -8.89 -5.10
N GLU A 71 -15.05 -9.72 -5.22
CA GLU A 71 -15.39 -10.37 -6.49
C GLU A 71 -15.73 -9.35 -7.58
N TYR A 72 -16.55 -8.35 -7.26
CA TYR A 72 -16.90 -7.27 -8.19
C TYR A 72 -15.67 -6.48 -8.66
N ILE A 73 -14.74 -6.18 -7.75
CA ILE A 73 -13.46 -5.54 -8.10
C ILE A 73 -12.67 -6.42 -9.06
N MET A 74 -12.58 -7.73 -8.78
CA MET A 74 -11.85 -8.68 -9.61
C MET A 74 -12.47 -8.81 -11.02
N GLU A 75 -13.81 -8.81 -11.12
CA GLU A 75 -14.53 -8.85 -12.38
C GLU A 75 -14.23 -7.63 -13.26
N LEU A 76 -14.30 -6.43 -12.69
CA LEU A 76 -13.99 -5.20 -13.42
C LEU A 76 -12.51 -5.15 -13.82
N CYS A 77 -11.61 -5.54 -12.94
CA CYS A 77 -10.20 -5.63 -13.26
C CYS A 77 -9.92 -6.64 -14.38
N ASN A 78 -10.64 -7.76 -14.41
CA ASN A 78 -10.55 -8.73 -15.49
C ASN A 78 -11.05 -8.15 -16.82
N HIS A 79 -12.18 -7.44 -16.80
CA HIS A 79 -12.76 -6.79 -17.97
C HIS A 79 -11.78 -5.78 -18.61
N TYR A 80 -11.12 -4.97 -17.79
CA TYR A 80 -10.16 -3.94 -18.25
C TYR A 80 -8.71 -4.42 -18.31
N LYS A 81 -8.44 -5.71 -18.06
CA LYS A 81 -7.09 -6.30 -18.06
C LYS A 81 -6.13 -5.61 -17.08
N ILE A 82 -6.63 -5.21 -15.92
CA ILE A 82 -5.90 -4.54 -14.86
C ILE A 82 -5.34 -5.58 -13.89
N LYS A 83 -4.05 -5.51 -13.57
CA LYS A 83 -3.44 -6.33 -12.52
C LYS A 83 -3.87 -5.87 -11.14
N ILE A 84 -3.85 -6.81 -10.20
CA ILE A 84 -4.20 -6.55 -8.80
C ILE A 84 -3.01 -6.86 -7.90
N GLY A 85 -2.60 -5.85 -7.14
CA GLY A 85 -1.63 -6.01 -6.05
C GLY A 85 -2.34 -6.28 -4.74
N LEU A 86 -1.95 -7.34 -4.03
CA LEU A 86 -2.52 -7.71 -2.74
C LEU A 86 -1.45 -7.73 -1.65
N CYS A 87 -1.77 -7.13 -0.49
CA CYS A 87 -1.00 -7.26 0.73
C CYS A 87 -1.96 -7.51 1.89
N THR A 88 -1.81 -8.65 2.57
CA THR A 88 -2.71 -9.11 3.63
C THR A 88 -1.91 -9.54 4.87
N ASN A 89 -2.60 -9.62 6.01
CA ASN A 89 -2.07 -10.25 7.21
C ASN A 89 -2.25 -11.78 7.21
N GLY A 90 -3.01 -12.33 6.25
CA GLY A 90 -3.16 -13.76 6.03
C GLY A 90 -4.25 -14.46 6.84
N VAL A 91 -4.96 -13.77 7.74
CA VAL A 91 -5.99 -14.39 8.59
C VAL A 91 -7.30 -14.67 7.83
N SER A 92 -7.61 -13.87 6.81
CA SER A 92 -8.89 -13.90 6.10
C SER A 92 -8.90 -14.70 4.80
N PHE A 93 -8.05 -15.69 4.62
CA PHE A 93 -8.16 -16.66 3.52
C PHE A 93 -9.30 -17.64 3.78
N THR A 94 -10.54 -17.15 3.72
CA THR A 94 -11.72 -18.00 3.80
C THR A 94 -11.94 -18.74 2.48
N LYS A 95 -12.79 -19.79 2.49
CA LYS A 95 -13.14 -20.52 1.27
C LYS A 95 -13.61 -19.57 0.17
N LYS A 96 -14.54 -18.64 0.48
CA LYS A 96 -15.06 -17.65 -0.47
C LYS A 96 -13.95 -16.79 -1.09
N GLN A 97 -13.05 -16.22 -0.26
CA GLN A 97 -11.96 -15.40 -0.77
C GLN A 97 -10.99 -16.21 -1.62
N CYS A 98 -10.68 -17.43 -1.23
CA CYS A 98 -9.82 -18.31 -2.01
C CYS A 98 -10.44 -18.68 -3.36
N GLU A 99 -11.73 -18.96 -3.42
CA GLU A 99 -12.46 -19.22 -4.67
C GLU A 99 -12.38 -18.01 -5.62
N ILE A 100 -12.65 -16.80 -5.12
CA ILE A 100 -12.54 -15.57 -5.90
C ILE A 100 -11.11 -15.37 -6.42
N LEU A 101 -10.12 -15.44 -5.54
CA LEU A 101 -8.71 -15.24 -5.92
C LEU A 101 -8.22 -16.30 -6.90
N ASN A 102 -8.65 -17.55 -6.75
CA ASN A 102 -8.28 -18.64 -7.64
C ASN A 102 -8.94 -18.49 -9.03
N LYS A 103 -10.22 -18.07 -9.09
CA LYS A 103 -10.95 -17.75 -10.34
C LYS A 103 -10.20 -16.69 -11.16
N TYR A 104 -9.66 -15.68 -10.49
CA TYR A 104 -8.96 -14.54 -11.12
C TYR A 104 -7.45 -14.54 -10.88
N ILE A 105 -6.85 -15.71 -10.70
CA ILE A 105 -5.42 -15.83 -10.35
C ILE A 105 -4.49 -15.18 -11.37
N HIS A 106 -4.88 -15.12 -12.63
CA HIS A 106 -4.11 -14.51 -13.71
C HIS A 106 -3.97 -12.98 -13.57
N LEU A 107 -4.87 -12.32 -12.81
CA LEU A 107 -4.77 -10.89 -12.51
C LEU A 107 -3.80 -10.62 -11.38
N THR A 108 -3.56 -11.59 -10.50
CA THR A 108 -2.70 -11.42 -9.33
C THR A 108 -1.27 -11.83 -9.66
N GLY A 109 -0.32 -10.99 -9.27
CA GLY A 109 1.08 -11.37 -9.22
C GLY A 109 1.39 -12.14 -7.93
N ASN A 110 2.33 -11.63 -7.14
CA ASN A 110 2.57 -12.14 -5.80
C ASN A 110 1.55 -11.54 -4.80
N ILE A 111 1.04 -12.38 -3.92
CA ILE A 111 0.25 -11.95 -2.76
C ILE A 111 1.24 -11.73 -1.62
N HIS A 112 1.46 -10.47 -1.27
CA HIS A 112 2.36 -10.14 -0.18
C HIS A 112 1.65 -10.31 1.16
N MET A 113 2.31 -11.01 2.06
CA MET A 113 1.84 -11.16 3.43
C MET A 113 2.88 -10.61 4.38
N SER A 114 2.45 -9.74 5.28
CA SER A 114 3.30 -9.16 6.32
C SER A 114 2.99 -9.78 7.67
N VAL A 115 4.02 -10.33 8.32
CA VAL A 115 3.99 -10.88 9.67
C VAL A 115 4.96 -10.06 10.52
N ILE A 116 4.54 -9.64 11.71
CA ILE A 116 5.38 -8.90 12.65
C ILE A 116 5.47 -9.70 13.94
N GLY A 117 6.66 -10.25 14.20
CA GLY A 117 6.91 -11.11 15.35
C GLY A 117 7.13 -12.57 14.98
N HIS A 118 7.53 -13.38 15.97
CA HIS A 118 7.88 -14.80 15.83
C HIS A 118 6.91 -15.73 16.54
N THR A 119 6.48 -15.30 17.73
CA THR A 119 5.67 -16.14 18.64
C THR A 119 4.19 -15.74 18.56
N GLU A 120 3.32 -16.53 19.18
CA GLU A 120 1.90 -16.23 19.31
C GLU A 120 1.70 -14.92 20.08
N GLU A 121 2.49 -14.73 21.16
CA GLU A 121 2.44 -13.56 22.03
C GLU A 121 2.87 -12.29 21.26
N GLU A 122 3.97 -12.38 20.51
CA GLU A 122 4.45 -11.24 19.71
C GLU A 122 3.46 -10.85 18.60
N LEU A 123 2.85 -11.83 17.90
CA LEU A 123 1.83 -11.51 16.90
C LEU A 123 0.61 -10.87 17.54
N TRP A 124 0.20 -11.37 18.70
CA TRP A 124 -0.88 -10.74 19.45
C TRP A 124 -0.53 -9.35 19.95
N GLU A 125 0.68 -9.18 20.48
CA GLU A 125 1.16 -7.85 20.93
C GLU A 125 1.21 -6.85 19.76
N PHE A 126 1.84 -7.25 18.64
CA PHE A 126 2.18 -6.29 17.58
C PHE A 126 1.09 -6.13 16.51
N MET A 127 0.26 -7.14 16.29
CA MET A 127 -0.74 -7.12 15.21
C MET A 127 -2.17 -7.37 15.70
N LYS A 128 -2.36 -7.79 16.96
CA LYS A 128 -3.64 -8.26 17.53
C LYS A 128 -4.27 -9.40 16.72
N ILE A 129 -3.45 -10.28 16.15
CA ILE A 129 -3.88 -11.50 15.46
C ILE A 129 -3.23 -12.74 16.12
N LYS A 130 -3.88 -13.89 15.96
CA LYS A 130 -3.36 -15.17 16.45
C LYS A 130 -2.51 -15.84 15.37
N LYS A 131 -1.27 -16.21 15.69
CA LYS A 131 -0.37 -16.95 14.79
C LYS A 131 -0.99 -18.28 14.37
N THR A 132 -1.58 -19.01 15.31
CA THR A 132 -2.25 -20.27 15.04
C THR A 132 -3.32 -20.13 13.96
N LYS A 133 -4.22 -19.14 14.04
CA LYS A 133 -5.23 -18.87 13.00
C LYS A 133 -4.62 -18.52 11.65
N THR A 134 -3.53 -17.80 11.65
CA THR A 134 -2.81 -17.47 10.43
C THR A 134 -2.24 -18.72 9.75
N LEU A 135 -1.61 -19.61 10.52
CA LEU A 135 -1.06 -20.87 10.01
C LEU A 135 -2.15 -21.82 9.51
N GLU A 136 -3.28 -21.93 10.23
CA GLU A 136 -4.46 -22.71 9.81
C GLU A 136 -5.02 -22.20 8.48
N SER A 137 -5.17 -20.89 8.36
CA SER A 137 -5.64 -20.22 7.13
C SER A 137 -4.72 -20.49 5.94
N LEU A 138 -3.41 -20.39 6.14
CA LEU A 138 -2.41 -20.67 5.11
C LEU A 138 -2.36 -22.16 4.72
N LYS A 139 -2.47 -23.06 5.72
CA LYS A 139 -2.56 -24.49 5.46
C LYS A 139 -3.79 -24.84 4.64
N PHE A 140 -4.94 -24.24 4.95
CA PHE A 140 -6.16 -24.39 4.15
C PHE A 140 -5.94 -23.97 2.69
N VAL A 141 -5.26 -22.83 2.44
CA VAL A 141 -4.92 -22.39 1.08
C VAL A 141 -3.99 -23.40 0.39
N LYS A 142 -2.96 -23.90 1.10
CA LYS A 142 -2.01 -24.87 0.55
C LYS A 142 -2.69 -26.15 0.10
N ASP A 143 -3.57 -26.67 0.96
CA ASP A 143 -4.22 -27.97 0.77
C ASP A 143 -5.32 -27.92 -0.32
N ASN A 144 -6.04 -26.80 -0.45
CA ASN A 144 -7.21 -26.68 -1.33
C ASN A 144 -6.97 -25.84 -2.59
N TYR A 145 -5.99 -24.91 -2.58
CA TYR A 145 -5.70 -23.96 -3.65
C TYR A 145 -4.19 -23.86 -3.89
N PRO A 146 -3.51 -24.92 -4.35
CA PRO A 146 -2.05 -24.95 -4.45
C PRO A 146 -1.48 -23.89 -5.37
N GLU A 147 -2.15 -23.52 -6.46
CA GLU A 147 -1.68 -22.47 -7.37
C GLU A 147 -1.75 -21.09 -6.70
N LEU A 148 -2.77 -20.84 -5.89
CA LEU A 148 -2.86 -19.63 -5.08
C LEU A 148 -1.75 -19.61 -4.01
N SER A 149 -1.52 -20.74 -3.35
CA SER A 149 -0.44 -20.89 -2.36
C SER A 149 0.94 -20.57 -2.92
N LYS A 150 1.23 -20.95 -4.18
CA LYS A 150 2.49 -20.62 -4.87
C LYS A 150 2.70 -19.12 -5.06
N ARG A 151 1.64 -18.30 -5.04
CA ARG A 151 1.71 -16.84 -5.18
C ARG A 151 2.00 -16.12 -3.87
N ILE A 152 1.84 -16.77 -2.72
CA ILE A 152 2.03 -16.15 -1.42
C ILE A 152 3.52 -15.89 -1.17
N ARG A 153 3.83 -14.67 -0.71
CA ARG A 153 5.17 -14.21 -0.34
C ARG A 153 5.11 -13.61 1.05
N ILE A 154 5.60 -14.34 2.02
CA ILE A 154 5.58 -13.93 3.42
C ILE A 154 6.86 -13.19 3.76
N GLY A 155 6.72 -11.96 4.29
CA GLY A 155 7.79 -11.19 4.88
C GLY A 155 7.63 -11.13 6.39
N ILE A 156 8.49 -11.83 7.13
CA ILE A 156 8.51 -11.78 8.60
C ILE A 156 9.38 -10.59 9.01
N LYS A 157 8.82 -9.71 9.84
CA LYS A 157 9.45 -8.48 10.32
C LYS A 157 9.54 -8.49 11.83
N HIS A 158 10.39 -7.63 12.37
CA HIS A 158 10.60 -7.47 13.80
C HIS A 158 10.36 -6.02 14.23
N LYS A 159 9.95 -5.84 15.48
CA LYS A 159 9.85 -4.53 16.12
C LYS A 159 11.24 -3.94 16.37
N VAL A 160 12.22 -4.79 16.69
CA VAL A 160 13.60 -4.39 16.97
C VAL A 160 14.44 -4.45 15.71
N GLN A 161 15.19 -3.38 15.43
CA GLN A 161 15.92 -3.19 14.18
C GLN A 161 16.98 -4.27 13.88
N SER A 162 17.64 -4.82 14.89
CA SER A 162 18.70 -5.84 14.77
C SER A 162 18.19 -7.28 14.80
N ALA A 163 16.92 -7.50 15.09
CA ALA A 163 16.36 -8.84 15.21
C ALA A 163 16.04 -9.43 13.85
N THR A 164 16.28 -10.73 13.70
CA THR A 164 15.90 -11.54 12.54
C THR A 164 14.96 -12.65 12.96
N ALA A 165 14.04 -13.05 12.09
CA ALA A 165 13.20 -14.21 12.34
C ALA A 165 14.09 -15.45 12.56
N SER A 166 13.78 -16.24 13.57
CA SER A 166 14.46 -17.51 13.78
C SER A 166 14.26 -18.44 12.58
N ALA A 167 15.23 -19.30 12.33
CA ALA A 167 15.11 -20.31 11.26
C ALA A 167 13.88 -21.20 11.46
N SER A 168 13.53 -21.52 12.71
CA SER A 168 12.34 -22.29 13.05
C SER A 168 11.05 -21.58 12.63
N THR A 169 10.92 -20.28 12.88
CA THR A 169 9.74 -19.50 12.44
C THR A 169 9.61 -19.45 10.92
N VAL A 170 10.73 -19.24 10.21
CA VAL A 170 10.74 -19.28 8.74
C VAL A 170 10.29 -20.65 8.24
N ALA A 171 10.81 -21.73 8.80
CA ALA A 171 10.44 -23.10 8.45
C ALA A 171 8.96 -23.40 8.74
N GLU A 172 8.44 -22.93 9.87
CA GLU A 172 7.03 -23.10 10.24
C GLU A 172 6.09 -22.49 9.19
N TYR A 173 6.33 -21.24 8.78
CA TYR A 173 5.54 -20.61 7.71
C TYR A 173 5.79 -21.27 6.35
N GLN A 174 7.01 -21.70 6.05
CA GLN A 174 7.32 -22.38 4.78
C GLN A 174 6.59 -23.72 4.66
N ASN A 175 6.37 -24.41 5.78
CA ASN A 175 5.63 -25.68 5.81
C ASN A 175 4.14 -25.54 5.45
N VAL A 176 3.56 -24.36 5.64
CA VAL A 176 2.13 -24.09 5.38
C VAL A 176 1.83 -23.36 4.09
N ILE A 177 2.84 -23.08 3.27
CA ILE A 177 2.67 -22.48 1.92
C ILE A 177 3.56 -23.16 0.89
N LEU A 178 3.21 -23.01 -0.40
CA LEU A 178 4.04 -23.41 -1.54
C LEU A 178 4.85 -22.23 -2.12
N GLY A 179 4.58 -21.02 -1.65
CA GLY A 179 5.28 -19.80 -2.04
C GLY A 179 6.63 -19.61 -1.37
N LYS A 180 6.99 -18.37 -1.05
CA LYS A 180 8.30 -18.04 -0.46
C LYS A 180 8.13 -17.30 0.86
N VAL A 181 8.90 -17.70 1.85
CA VAL A 181 9.05 -16.99 3.12
C VAL A 181 10.42 -16.31 3.16
N LYS A 182 10.46 -15.05 3.56
CA LYS A 182 11.70 -14.31 3.78
C LYS A 182 11.65 -13.66 5.15
N SER A 183 12.70 -13.85 5.91
CA SER A 183 13.00 -13.00 7.05
C SER A 183 13.58 -11.68 6.51
N LYS A 184 13.11 -10.57 7.04
CA LYS A 184 13.68 -9.25 6.78
C LYS A 184 14.33 -8.79 8.07
N SER A 185 15.62 -8.55 8.02
CA SER A 185 16.40 -7.96 9.11
C SER A 185 16.02 -6.50 9.40
N ASN A 186 15.10 -5.94 8.62
CA ASN A 186 14.68 -4.56 8.77
C ASN A 186 13.55 -4.50 9.76
N TRP A 187 13.70 -3.67 10.75
CA TRP A 187 12.66 -3.26 11.66
C TRP A 187 11.41 -2.76 10.92
N VAL A 188 10.32 -2.74 11.62
CA VAL A 188 9.06 -2.23 11.08
C VAL A 188 9.10 -0.72 11.24
N GLU A 189 9.28 -0.01 10.13
CA GLU A 189 9.15 1.43 10.13
C GLU A 189 7.69 1.81 10.42
N ASN A 190 7.53 2.70 11.36
CA ASN A 190 6.33 3.50 11.46
C ASN A 190 6.24 4.39 10.21
N ARG A 191 5.09 4.39 9.56
CA ARG A 191 4.93 5.10 8.28
C ARG A 191 4.95 6.62 8.40
N MET A 192 4.73 7.16 9.59
CA MET A 192 4.63 8.59 9.84
C MET A 192 5.39 9.05 11.11
N GLY A 193 6.20 8.21 11.74
CA GLY A 193 6.82 8.51 13.02
C GLY A 193 8.15 7.81 13.29
N ASP A 194 8.60 7.86 14.50
CA ASP A 194 9.91 7.48 15.01
C ASP A 194 10.18 5.98 15.21
N GLY A 195 9.29 5.14 14.74
CA GLY A 195 9.47 3.68 14.77
C GLY A 195 9.00 2.99 16.04
N ASP A 196 8.57 3.70 17.08
CA ASP A 196 8.00 3.12 18.31
C ASP A 196 6.46 2.99 18.27
N GLY A 197 5.87 3.23 17.11
CA GLY A 197 4.44 3.02 16.84
C GLY A 197 3.60 4.29 16.86
N ASP A 198 4.16 5.41 17.28
CA ASP A 198 3.44 6.68 17.26
C ASP A 198 3.62 7.38 15.91
N TRP A 199 2.71 7.09 14.98
CA TRP A 199 2.71 7.70 13.65
C TRP A 199 2.24 9.18 13.68
N THR A 200 1.71 9.65 14.83
CA THR A 200 1.26 11.05 15.01
C THR A 200 2.43 11.99 15.32
N LYS A 201 3.56 11.45 15.77
CA LYS A 201 4.75 12.26 16.00
C LYS A 201 5.38 12.67 14.68
N PRO A 202 5.58 13.97 14.45
CA PRO A 202 6.31 14.41 13.26
C PRO A 202 7.73 13.86 13.32
N TYR A 203 8.21 13.40 12.18
CA TYR A 203 9.62 13.09 12.02
C TYR A 203 10.42 14.40 12.08
N ASP A 204 11.29 14.53 13.07
CA ASP A 204 12.17 15.70 13.24
C ASP A 204 13.32 15.73 12.21
N ALA A 205 12.97 15.55 10.94
CA ALA A 205 13.93 15.77 9.89
C ALA A 205 14.25 17.27 9.83
N VAL A 206 15.46 17.62 10.19
CA VAL A 206 15.99 18.98 9.97
C VAL A 206 16.04 19.19 8.46
N ILE A 207 14.97 19.81 7.92
CA ILE A 207 14.91 20.15 6.51
C ILE A 207 15.87 21.32 6.29
N ASN A 208 17.01 21.01 5.70
CA ASN A 208 17.88 22.03 5.21
C ASN A 208 17.21 22.70 3.98
N LYS A 209 17.00 24.02 4.05
CA LYS A 209 16.40 24.84 2.97
C LYS A 209 17.10 24.67 1.61
N ASN A 210 18.33 24.17 1.61
CA ASN A 210 19.15 23.97 0.42
C ASN A 210 19.06 22.54 -0.13
N ASN A 211 18.24 21.66 0.46
CA ASN A 211 18.14 20.28 0.01
C ASN A 211 17.12 20.11 -1.11
N TYR A 212 17.51 19.36 -2.10
CA TYR A 212 16.67 18.99 -3.24
C TYR A 212 16.08 17.60 -3.01
N MET A 213 14.79 17.43 -3.25
CA MET A 213 14.16 16.14 -3.15
C MET A 213 14.62 15.23 -4.29
N GLN A 214 15.25 14.10 -3.96
CA GLN A 214 15.63 13.06 -4.92
C GLN A 214 14.49 12.08 -5.22
N GLY A 215 13.50 11.99 -4.35
CA GLY A 215 12.42 11.04 -4.41
C GLY A 215 12.14 10.34 -3.08
N CYS A 216 11.58 9.16 -3.16
CA CYS A 216 11.19 8.37 -2.01
C CYS A 216 12.06 7.12 -1.87
N SER A 217 12.43 6.71 -0.64
CA SER A 217 13.18 5.47 -0.38
C SER A 217 12.45 4.20 -0.84
N MET A 218 11.13 4.28 -1.00
CA MET A 218 10.30 3.20 -1.54
C MET A 218 10.39 3.04 -3.06
N GLY A 219 11.19 3.84 -3.70
CA GLY A 219 11.42 3.88 -5.15
C GLY A 219 11.40 5.32 -5.65
N SER A 220 12.46 5.74 -6.32
CA SER A 220 12.68 7.13 -6.69
C SER A 220 11.55 7.76 -7.56
N GLY A 221 10.80 6.96 -8.31
CA GLY A 221 9.67 7.42 -9.11
C GLY A 221 8.29 7.07 -8.53
N ARG A 222 8.19 6.65 -7.27
CA ARG A 222 6.92 6.14 -6.73
C ARG A 222 5.80 7.17 -6.74
N ILE A 223 6.10 8.39 -6.32
CA ILE A 223 5.12 9.48 -6.27
C ILE A 223 4.70 9.95 -7.66
N LEU A 224 5.53 9.74 -8.68
CA LEU A 224 5.24 10.09 -10.08
C LEU A 224 4.41 9.03 -10.82
N ARG A 225 4.28 7.81 -10.26
CA ARG A 225 3.66 6.66 -10.93
C ARG A 225 2.44 6.11 -10.24
N LYS A 226 2.08 6.67 -9.09
CA LYS A 226 0.99 6.16 -8.26
C LYS A 226 0.18 7.30 -7.71
N MET A 227 -1.11 7.15 -7.77
CA MET A 227 -2.07 7.98 -7.07
C MET A 227 -2.77 7.12 -6.01
N GLU A 228 -2.93 7.66 -4.84
CA GLU A 228 -3.73 7.04 -3.79
C GLU A 228 -5.11 7.70 -3.75
N VAL A 229 -6.14 6.90 -3.57
CA VAL A 229 -7.52 7.39 -3.47
C VAL A 229 -8.10 6.95 -2.14
N LEU A 230 -8.60 7.89 -1.38
CA LEU A 230 -9.30 7.64 -0.12
C LEU A 230 -10.68 7.05 -0.38
N VAL A 231 -11.27 6.47 0.66
CA VAL A 231 -12.62 5.87 0.57
C VAL A 231 -13.72 6.86 0.18
N ASN A 232 -13.52 8.15 0.46
CA ASN A 232 -14.42 9.25 0.07
C ASN A 232 -14.17 9.77 -1.36
N GLY A 233 -13.22 9.19 -2.10
CA GLY A 233 -12.85 9.62 -3.46
C GLY A 233 -11.77 10.69 -3.54
N GLN A 234 -11.29 11.24 -2.44
CA GLN A 234 -10.21 12.22 -2.45
C GLN A 234 -8.91 11.59 -2.95
N ALA A 235 -8.28 12.19 -3.94
CA ALA A 235 -6.96 11.81 -4.41
C ALA A 235 -5.88 12.46 -3.55
N VAL A 236 -4.88 11.66 -3.13
CA VAL A 236 -3.77 12.09 -2.28
C VAL A 236 -2.44 11.63 -2.84
N LEU A 237 -1.33 12.26 -2.42
CA LEU A 237 0.00 12.09 -2.99
C LEU A 237 0.53 10.66 -2.85
N CYS A 238 0.41 10.06 -1.68
CA CYS A 238 1.02 8.76 -1.41
C CYS A 238 0.36 8.01 -0.25
N CYS A 239 0.77 6.75 -0.07
CA CYS A 239 0.26 5.91 1.00
C CYS A 239 0.67 6.34 2.41
N ASP A 240 1.66 7.23 2.56
CA ASP A 240 2.09 7.72 3.87
C ASP A 240 1.35 9.03 4.28
N ASP A 241 0.54 9.60 3.39
CA ASP A 241 -0.41 10.64 3.72
C ASP A 241 -1.67 10.06 4.38
N ALA A 242 -1.51 9.58 5.62
CA ALA A 242 -2.55 8.83 6.32
C ALA A 242 -3.81 9.67 6.58
N GLU A 243 -3.62 10.93 6.88
CA GLU A 243 -4.69 11.87 7.21
C GLU A 243 -5.33 12.53 5.98
N GLY A 244 -4.76 12.31 4.78
CA GLY A 244 -5.25 12.96 3.56
C GLY A 244 -5.02 14.47 3.55
N LYS A 245 -3.86 14.91 4.05
CA LYS A 245 -3.46 16.34 4.08
C LYS A 245 -3.29 16.93 2.68
N THR A 246 -2.84 16.11 1.73
CA THR A 246 -2.81 16.50 0.33
C THR A 246 -4.19 16.29 -0.31
N ASN A 247 -4.56 17.17 -1.23
CA ASN A 247 -5.86 17.08 -1.89
C ASN A 247 -5.74 17.51 -3.35
N TYR A 248 -5.85 16.53 -4.25
CA TYR A 248 -5.80 16.77 -5.70
C TYR A 248 -7.19 16.71 -6.35
N GLY A 249 -8.23 16.75 -5.54
CA GLY A 249 -9.62 16.71 -5.94
C GLY A 249 -10.29 15.38 -5.67
N ASN A 250 -11.61 15.36 -5.79
CA ASN A 250 -12.41 14.16 -5.63
C ASN A 250 -12.58 13.49 -7.00
N ILE A 251 -12.14 12.25 -7.14
CA ILE A 251 -12.20 11.52 -8.41
C ILE A 251 -13.63 11.29 -8.91
N PHE A 252 -14.63 11.31 -8.03
CA PHE A 252 -16.03 11.19 -8.43
C PHE A 252 -16.60 12.48 -9.02
N GLU A 253 -15.91 13.61 -8.84
CA GLU A 253 -16.29 14.92 -9.37
C GLU A 253 -15.49 15.30 -10.63
N ILE A 254 -14.18 15.09 -10.59
CA ILE A 254 -13.25 15.53 -11.65
C ILE A 254 -12.61 14.40 -12.45
N GLY A 255 -12.92 13.15 -12.12
CA GLY A 255 -12.33 11.95 -12.71
C GLY A 255 -10.87 11.71 -12.27
N ILE A 256 -10.38 10.51 -12.57
CA ILE A 256 -8.97 10.13 -12.29
C ILE A 256 -7.99 11.01 -13.07
N GLU A 257 -8.27 11.30 -14.33
CA GLU A 257 -7.39 12.13 -15.18
C GLU A 257 -7.29 13.56 -14.63
N GLY A 258 -8.40 14.15 -14.18
CA GLY A 258 -8.41 15.48 -13.56
C GLY A 258 -7.58 15.53 -12.28
N ALA A 259 -7.76 14.56 -11.39
CA ALA A 259 -6.98 14.44 -10.17
C ALA A 259 -5.49 14.21 -10.45
N TRP A 260 -5.16 13.40 -11.47
CA TRP A 260 -3.77 13.17 -11.91
C TRP A 260 -3.12 14.47 -12.42
N LYS A 261 -3.80 15.26 -13.24
CA LYS A 261 -3.30 16.55 -13.72
C LYS A 261 -3.04 17.53 -12.57
N ASN A 262 -3.90 17.53 -11.55
CA ASN A 262 -3.66 18.36 -10.36
C ASN A 262 -2.42 17.87 -9.59
N MET A 263 -2.23 16.57 -9.47
CA MET A 263 -1.08 15.97 -8.81
C MET A 263 0.23 16.24 -9.58
N GLN A 264 0.20 16.29 -10.91
CA GLN A 264 1.38 16.65 -11.72
C GLN A 264 1.93 18.03 -11.39
N LYS A 265 1.08 19.01 -11.11
CA LYS A 265 1.52 20.35 -10.65
C LYS A 265 2.31 20.28 -9.34
N GLU A 266 1.90 19.40 -8.44
CA GLU A 266 2.64 19.16 -7.19
C GLU A 266 3.99 18.48 -7.46
N HIS A 267 4.06 17.55 -8.43
CA HIS A 267 5.33 16.94 -8.85
C HIS A 267 6.31 17.97 -9.37
N GLU A 268 5.85 18.96 -10.15
CA GLU A 268 6.68 20.06 -10.64
C GLU A 268 7.27 20.86 -9.47
N ILE A 269 6.47 21.14 -8.43
CA ILE A 269 6.95 21.83 -7.22
C ILE A 269 7.96 20.96 -6.46
N ILE A 270 7.68 19.68 -6.27
CA ILE A 270 8.56 18.73 -5.55
C ILE A 270 9.93 18.66 -6.19
N TYR A 271 9.97 18.57 -7.52
CA TYR A 271 11.22 18.39 -8.28
C TYR A 271 11.81 19.69 -8.84
N ALA A 272 11.21 20.85 -8.55
CA ALA A 272 11.78 22.12 -8.98
C ALA A 272 13.17 22.36 -8.40
N LYS A 273 14.06 22.92 -9.20
CA LYS A 273 15.41 23.32 -8.79
C LYS A 273 15.39 24.41 -7.73
N GLU A 274 14.47 25.36 -7.88
CA GLU A 274 14.36 26.50 -6.96
C GLU A 274 13.55 26.13 -5.71
N TYR A 275 14.04 26.59 -4.57
CA TYR A 275 13.33 26.48 -3.31
C TYR A 275 12.21 27.54 -3.28
N SER A 276 10.97 27.11 -3.19
CA SER A 276 9.81 27.99 -3.08
C SER A 276 9.11 27.80 -1.73
N ASP A 277 8.30 28.76 -1.33
CA ASP A 277 7.47 28.65 -0.13
C ASP A 277 6.50 27.46 -0.21
N ASN A 278 6.09 27.07 -1.40
CA ASN A 278 5.28 25.88 -1.63
C ASN A 278 6.00 24.59 -1.21
N LYS A 279 7.33 24.51 -1.36
CA LYS A 279 8.11 23.35 -0.89
C LYS A 279 8.11 23.21 0.63
N LYS A 280 7.95 24.27 1.40
CA LYS A 280 7.94 24.21 2.88
C LYS A 280 6.80 23.37 3.42
N ASN A 281 5.68 23.36 2.71
CA ASN A 281 4.43 22.71 3.18
C ASN A 281 4.26 21.31 2.61
N LEU A 282 5.23 20.78 1.86
CA LEU A 282 5.14 19.42 1.33
C LEU A 282 5.16 18.40 2.46
N ILE A 283 4.25 17.45 2.43
CA ILE A 283 4.22 16.33 3.36
C ILE A 283 5.54 15.54 3.35
N CYS A 284 6.23 15.51 2.21
CA CYS A 284 7.54 14.87 2.07
C CYS A 284 8.61 15.47 2.98
N ASN A 285 8.46 16.71 3.39
CA ASN A 285 9.42 17.39 4.27
C ASN A 285 9.46 16.79 5.67
N THR A 286 8.39 16.19 6.13
CA THR A 286 8.29 15.50 7.43
C THR A 286 8.29 13.99 7.30
N CYS A 287 8.54 13.45 6.10
CA CYS A 287 8.47 12.04 5.84
C CYS A 287 9.83 11.36 6.00
N SER A 288 9.91 10.33 6.87
CA SER A 288 11.13 9.53 7.09
C SER A 288 11.64 8.78 5.84
N ARG A 289 10.81 8.71 4.79
CA ARG A 289 11.13 8.03 3.53
C ARG A 289 11.59 8.96 2.43
N ALA A 290 11.44 10.26 2.59
CA ALA A 290 11.93 11.22 1.63
C ALA A 290 13.46 11.22 1.59
N LYS A 291 14.01 11.27 0.38
CA LYS A 291 15.44 11.38 0.15
C LYS A 291 15.75 12.74 -0.40
N PHE A 292 16.66 13.43 0.26
CA PHE A 292 17.13 14.74 -0.13
C PHE A 292 18.60 14.71 -0.48
N ASN A 293 19.03 15.60 -1.35
CA ASN A 293 20.42 15.83 -1.71
C ASN A 293 20.76 17.29 -1.44
N ASP A 294 22.00 17.56 -1.06
CA ASP A 294 22.56 18.91 -0.91
C ASP A 294 22.88 19.56 -2.26
N LYS A 295 22.94 18.77 -3.33
CA LYS A 295 23.21 19.21 -4.69
C LYS A 295 22.09 18.82 -5.65
N TRP A 296 21.64 19.77 -6.45
CA TRP A 296 20.76 19.46 -7.57
C TRP A 296 21.52 18.71 -8.68
N THR A 297 20.90 17.69 -9.24
CA THR A 297 21.52 16.90 -10.30
C THR A 297 20.64 16.88 -11.55
N PRO A 298 21.23 16.89 -12.78
CA PRO A 298 20.49 16.80 -14.04
C PRO A 298 19.58 15.56 -14.13
N ALA A 299 19.92 14.49 -13.41
CA ALA A 299 19.09 13.30 -13.33
C ALA A 299 17.73 13.55 -12.67
N MET A 300 17.56 14.61 -11.90
CA MET A 300 16.27 15.02 -11.32
C MET A 300 15.36 15.65 -12.39
N GLU A 301 15.94 16.42 -13.31
CA GLU A 301 15.24 17.07 -14.41
C GLU A 301 14.76 16.05 -15.46
N SER A 302 15.64 15.11 -15.83
CA SER A 302 15.30 14.08 -16.81
C SER A 302 14.16 13.15 -16.35
N ARG A 303 13.92 13.01 -15.05
CA ARG A 303 12.80 12.21 -14.52
C ARG A 303 11.45 12.87 -14.74
N LEU A 304 11.34 14.19 -14.59
CA LEU A 304 10.12 14.93 -14.91
C LEU A 304 9.78 14.85 -16.41
N GLN A 305 10.81 14.95 -17.26
CA GLN A 305 10.64 14.91 -18.70
C GLN A 305 10.31 13.51 -19.25
N SER A 306 10.78 12.43 -18.61
CA SER A 306 10.54 11.06 -19.06
C SER A 306 9.17 10.49 -18.62
N GLU A 307 8.45 11.19 -17.77
CA GLU A 307 7.17 10.74 -17.20
C GLU A 307 5.98 11.67 -17.58
N GLN A 308 6.23 12.73 -18.39
CA GLN A 308 5.24 13.52 -19.12
C GLN A 308 4.93 12.85 -20.46
#